data_b62101a0ddeb48c4d2f8d01644db04fc
#
_entry.id   b62101a0ddeb48c4d2f8d01644db04fc
#
_cell.length_a   1.000
_cell.length_b   1.000
_cell.length_c   1.000
_cell.angle_alpha   90.00
_cell.angle_beta   90.00
_cell.angle_gamma   90.00
#
_symmetry.space_group_name_H-M   'P 1'
#
loop_
_entity.id
_entity.type
_entity.pdbx_description
1 polymer ?
#
loop_
_entity_poly.entity_id
_entity_poly.type
_entity_poly.pdbx_seq_one_letter_code
_entity_poly.pdbx_strand_id
1 'polypeptide(L)'
;MGAYKYIQELWRKKQSDVMRFLLRVRCWQYRQLSALHRAPRPTRPDKARGLGYKAKKGYVIYRVRVRRGGRKRPVPKGATCGKPVHDGVNQLKIGRSLKSVAEERAGRHCGALRILNSYWPVHKHREMRGLTSAGRKSRGLGKGHKFHHTIGGSRRAAWRRRNTLQLHRYR
;
A
#
# COMPACT_ATOMS: atom_id res chain seq x y z
N MET A 1 -10.50 9.69 29.12
CA MET A 1 -10.49 8.79 27.95
C MET A 1 -9.34 7.81 28.12
N GLY A 2 -9.52 6.52 27.73
CA GLY A 2 -8.45 5.51 27.81
C GLY A 2 -7.42 5.65 26.68
N ALA A 3 -6.25 5.02 26.85
CA ALA A 3 -5.12 5.09 25.91
C ALA A 3 -5.49 4.72 24.45
N TYR A 4 -6.34 3.71 24.27
CA TYR A 4 -6.78 3.30 22.93
C TYR A 4 -7.59 4.35 22.19
N LYS A 5 -8.29 5.22 22.90
CA LYS A 5 -9.03 6.33 22.31
C LYS A 5 -8.07 7.37 21.72
N TYR A 6 -7.01 7.71 22.40
CA TYR A 6 -5.96 8.60 21.88
C TYR A 6 -5.25 8.01 20.66
N ILE A 7 -4.93 6.70 20.70
CA ILE A 7 -4.35 6.00 19.54
C ILE A 7 -5.32 6.06 18.35
N GLN A 8 -6.60 5.88 18.56
CA GLN A 8 -7.62 5.97 17.51
C GLN A 8 -7.63 7.38 16.88
N GLU A 9 -7.53 8.43 17.67
CA GLU A 9 -7.48 9.81 17.15
C GLU A 9 -6.22 10.06 16.32
N LEU A 10 -5.07 9.54 16.74
CA LEU A 10 -3.84 9.61 15.94
C LEU A 10 -4.02 8.93 14.57
N TRP A 11 -4.65 7.77 14.53
CA TRP A 11 -4.92 7.04 13.29
C TRP A 11 -5.94 7.72 12.39
N ARG A 12 -6.81 8.56 12.92
CA ARG A 12 -7.70 9.41 12.10
C ARG A 12 -6.93 10.46 11.31
N LYS A 13 -5.81 10.93 11.84
CA LYS A 13 -4.95 11.96 11.25
C LYS A 13 -3.75 11.38 10.50
N LYS A 14 -4.00 10.43 9.59
CA LYS A 14 -2.95 9.72 8.83
C LYS A 14 -2.09 10.60 7.94
N GLN A 15 -2.54 11.79 7.60
CA GLN A 15 -1.81 12.75 6.76
C GLN A 15 -0.87 13.66 7.56
N SER A 16 -0.89 13.57 8.89
CA SER A 16 0.09 14.28 9.73
C SER A 16 1.51 13.78 9.45
N ASP A 17 2.50 14.62 9.69
CA ASP A 17 3.91 14.28 9.42
C ASP A 17 4.35 13.05 10.22
N VAL A 18 3.94 12.94 11.46
CA VAL A 18 4.24 11.80 12.34
C VAL A 18 3.68 10.49 11.76
N MET A 19 2.39 10.48 11.41
CA MET A 19 1.74 9.28 10.88
C MET A 19 2.27 8.93 9.49
N ARG A 20 2.56 9.92 8.66
CA ARG A 20 3.17 9.71 7.35
C ARG A 20 4.54 9.06 7.48
N PHE A 21 5.38 9.55 8.39
CA PHE A 21 6.69 8.98 8.66
C PHE A 21 6.58 7.53 9.16
N LEU A 22 5.76 7.29 10.19
CA LEU A 22 5.56 5.96 10.74
C LEU A 22 5.04 4.95 9.71
N LEU A 23 4.07 5.33 8.90
CA LEU A 23 3.53 4.47 7.85
C LEU A 23 4.56 4.15 6.78
N ARG A 24 5.42 5.11 6.44
CA ARG A 24 6.52 4.89 5.48
C ARG A 24 7.53 3.88 6.01
N VAL A 25 7.98 4.05 7.25
CA VAL A 25 8.93 3.13 7.89
C VAL A 25 8.33 1.73 8.03
N ARG A 26 7.09 1.62 8.49
CA ARG A 26 6.39 0.33 8.61
C ARG A 26 6.21 -0.36 7.26
N CYS A 27 5.86 0.36 6.21
CA CYS A 27 5.80 -0.18 4.86
C CYS A 27 7.14 -0.76 4.41
N TRP A 28 8.23 -0.07 4.70
CA TRP A 28 9.57 -0.55 4.40
C TRP A 28 9.88 -1.83 5.17
N GLN A 29 9.63 -1.86 6.48
CA GLN A 29 9.82 -3.05 7.31
C GLN A 29 9.04 -4.27 6.79
N TYR A 30 7.76 -4.06 6.45
CA TYR A 30 6.90 -5.16 5.99
C TYR A 30 7.30 -5.70 4.62
N ARG A 31 7.96 -4.90 3.77
CA ARG A 31 8.53 -5.39 2.52
C ARG A 31 9.71 -6.32 2.71
N GLN A 32 10.48 -6.15 3.80
CA GLN A 32 11.63 -7.01 4.12
C GLN A 32 11.21 -8.38 4.68
N LEU A 33 10.04 -8.45 5.29
CA LEU A 33 9.52 -9.67 5.89
C LEU A 33 8.84 -10.57 4.85
N SER A 34 8.67 -11.85 5.18
CA SER A 34 7.93 -12.80 4.34
C SER A 34 6.49 -12.35 4.11
N ALA A 35 5.87 -12.86 3.05
CA ALA A 35 4.50 -12.49 2.69
C ALA A 35 3.46 -12.91 3.75
N LEU A 36 3.77 -13.92 4.54
CA LEU A 36 2.95 -14.36 5.66
C LEU A 36 3.86 -14.60 6.86
N HIS A 37 3.65 -13.84 7.91
CA HIS A 37 4.45 -13.96 9.13
C HIS A 37 3.63 -13.60 10.37
N ARG A 38 4.02 -14.16 11.50
CA ARG A 38 3.41 -13.84 12.79
C ARG A 38 3.89 -12.48 13.27
N ALA A 39 2.95 -11.61 13.63
CA ALA A 39 3.25 -10.34 14.28
C ALA A 39 3.19 -10.52 15.82
N PRO A 40 4.21 -10.08 16.56
CA PRO A 40 4.22 -10.22 18.03
C PRO A 40 3.13 -9.37 18.69
N ARG A 41 2.77 -8.26 18.09
CA ARG A 41 1.72 -7.33 18.57
C ARG A 41 0.91 -6.80 17.41
N PRO A 42 -0.39 -6.45 17.62
CA PRO A 42 -1.16 -5.80 16.58
C PRO A 42 -0.58 -4.42 16.26
N THR A 43 -0.51 -4.09 14.98
CA THR A 43 -0.04 -2.77 14.53
C THR A 43 -0.98 -1.66 14.94
N ARG A 44 -2.28 -1.98 15.01
CA ARG A 44 -3.34 -1.07 15.48
C ARG A 44 -4.09 -1.74 16.62
N PRO A 45 -3.66 -1.55 17.87
CA PRO A 45 -4.31 -2.19 19.00
C PRO A 45 -5.76 -1.74 19.20
N ASP A 46 -6.08 -0.49 18.89
CA ASP A 46 -7.43 0.06 18.90
C ASP A 46 -8.36 -0.73 17.97
N LYS A 47 -7.94 -0.91 16.73
CA LYS A 47 -8.72 -1.63 15.71
C LYS A 47 -8.80 -3.12 15.99
N ALA A 48 -7.70 -3.73 16.40
CA ALA A 48 -7.66 -5.16 16.71
C ALA A 48 -8.63 -5.51 17.85
N ARG A 49 -8.62 -4.72 18.93
CA ARG A 49 -9.55 -4.91 20.07
C ARG A 49 -10.99 -4.69 19.66
N GLY A 50 -11.28 -3.69 18.87
CA GLY A 50 -12.62 -3.45 18.31
C GLY A 50 -13.14 -4.59 17.45
N LEU A 51 -12.25 -5.41 16.88
CA LEU A 51 -12.59 -6.57 16.07
C LEU A 51 -12.56 -7.90 16.84
N GLY A 52 -12.42 -7.85 18.15
CA GLY A 52 -12.50 -9.03 19.03
C GLY A 52 -11.17 -9.60 19.51
N TYR A 53 -10.04 -8.99 19.16
CA TYR A 53 -8.73 -9.42 19.67
C TYR A 53 -8.59 -9.20 21.17
N LYS A 54 -8.01 -10.18 21.85
CA LYS A 54 -7.61 -10.09 23.27
C LYS A 54 -6.12 -10.43 23.40
N ALA A 55 -5.41 -9.67 24.21
CA ALA A 55 -3.98 -9.89 24.48
C ALA A 55 -3.78 -11.00 25.54
N LYS A 56 -4.20 -12.22 25.21
CA LYS A 56 -4.07 -13.40 26.07
C LYS A 56 -3.68 -14.62 25.23
N LYS A 57 -3.31 -15.71 25.89
CA LYS A 57 -3.05 -17.00 25.24
C LYS A 57 -4.23 -17.42 24.40
N GLY A 58 -3.98 -18.05 23.25
CA GLY A 58 -5.00 -18.47 22.31
C GLY A 58 -5.33 -17.46 21.20
N TYR A 59 -4.84 -16.22 21.29
CA TYR A 59 -5.01 -15.21 20.26
C TYR A 59 -3.67 -14.88 19.59
N VAL A 60 -3.66 -14.89 18.27
CA VAL A 60 -2.47 -14.57 17.48
C VAL A 60 -2.79 -13.55 16.39
N ILE A 61 -1.79 -12.79 16.00
CA ILE A 61 -1.88 -11.86 14.88
C ILE A 61 -0.93 -12.34 13.78
N TYR A 62 -1.47 -12.53 12.59
CA TYR A 62 -0.69 -12.78 11.38
C TYR A 62 -0.79 -11.61 10.45
N ARG A 63 0.33 -11.25 9.83
CA ARG A 63 0.39 -10.22 8.81
C ARG A 63 0.55 -10.89 7.45
N VAL A 64 -0.43 -10.65 6.58
CA VAL A 64 -0.47 -11.25 5.24
C VAL A 64 -0.33 -10.14 4.21
N ARG A 65 0.63 -10.29 3.31
CA ARG A 65 0.85 -9.36 2.20
C ARG A 65 0.28 -9.95 0.92
N VAL A 66 -0.67 -9.25 0.33
CA VAL A 66 -1.26 -9.60 -0.96
C VAL A 66 -0.92 -8.50 -1.96
N ARG A 67 -0.38 -8.88 -3.10
CA ARG A 67 -0.09 -7.91 -4.18
C ARG A 67 -1.38 -7.41 -4.80
N ARG A 68 -1.43 -6.14 -5.10
CA ARG A 68 -2.57 -5.51 -5.77
C ARG A 68 -2.53 -5.79 -7.27
N GLY A 69 -3.67 -5.64 -7.91
CA GLY A 69 -3.85 -5.81 -9.34
C GLY A 69 -4.62 -7.07 -9.71
N GLY A 70 -4.93 -7.20 -10.97
CA GLY A 70 -5.56 -8.38 -11.55
C GLY A 70 -4.53 -9.44 -11.97
N ARG A 71 -5.04 -10.56 -12.44
CA ARG A 71 -4.23 -11.61 -13.05
C ARG A 71 -4.52 -11.65 -14.54
N LYS A 72 -3.49 -11.49 -15.34
CA LYS A 72 -3.58 -11.77 -16.78
C LYS A 72 -3.91 -13.25 -16.99
N ARG A 73 -4.81 -13.54 -17.94
CA ARG A 73 -5.13 -14.95 -18.25
C ARG A 73 -3.86 -15.65 -18.78
N PRO A 74 -3.47 -16.79 -18.21
CA PRO A 74 -2.25 -17.50 -18.62
C PRO A 74 -2.50 -18.34 -19.88
N VAL A 75 -2.65 -17.67 -21.01
CA VAL A 75 -2.81 -18.31 -22.32
C VAL A 75 -1.65 -17.93 -23.23
N PRO A 76 -1.02 -18.89 -23.94
CA PRO A 76 0.07 -18.62 -24.85
C PRO A 76 -0.36 -17.67 -25.97
N LYS A 77 0.43 -16.63 -26.24
CA LYS A 77 0.20 -15.62 -27.28
C LYS A 77 -1.18 -14.95 -27.26
N GLY A 78 -1.90 -15.02 -26.14
CA GLY A 78 -3.25 -14.46 -26.01
C GLY A 78 -4.32 -15.26 -26.77
N ALA A 79 -4.01 -16.47 -27.22
CA ALA A 79 -4.95 -17.32 -27.92
C ALA A 79 -5.95 -17.94 -26.94
N THR A 80 -7.20 -17.51 -27.03
CA THR A 80 -8.32 -18.05 -26.25
C THR A 80 -9.23 -18.87 -27.14
N CYS A 81 -9.76 -19.98 -26.62
CA CYS A 81 -10.77 -20.77 -27.31
C CYS A 81 -12.16 -20.38 -26.84
N GLY A 82 -13.13 -20.42 -27.73
CA GLY A 82 -14.55 -20.14 -27.42
C GLY A 82 -15.11 -18.92 -28.14
N LYS A 83 -16.26 -18.45 -27.67
CA LYS A 83 -16.95 -17.29 -28.24
C LYS A 83 -16.21 -15.99 -27.91
N PRO A 84 -16.34 -14.93 -28.76
CA PRO A 84 -15.62 -13.65 -28.58
C PRO A 84 -15.82 -13.00 -27.21
N VAL A 85 -16.93 -13.23 -26.51
CA VAL A 85 -17.19 -12.72 -25.18
C VAL A 85 -16.15 -13.21 -24.15
N HIS A 86 -15.47 -14.31 -24.42
CA HIS A 86 -14.44 -14.91 -23.55
C HIS A 86 -13.00 -14.64 -24.01
N ASP A 87 -12.79 -13.78 -24.99
CA ASP A 87 -11.47 -13.49 -25.57
C ASP A 87 -10.61 -12.53 -24.71
N GLY A 88 -11.16 -11.98 -23.62
CA GLY A 88 -10.44 -11.06 -22.74
C GLY A 88 -9.24 -11.72 -22.05
N VAL A 89 -8.07 -11.04 -22.11
CA VAL A 89 -6.82 -11.52 -21.51
C VAL A 89 -6.27 -10.54 -20.47
N ASN A 90 -6.22 -9.25 -20.79
CA ASN A 90 -5.49 -8.25 -20.00
C ASN A 90 -6.35 -7.48 -18.97
N GLN A 91 -7.62 -7.28 -19.26
CA GLN A 91 -8.51 -6.42 -18.45
C GLN A 91 -9.40 -7.19 -17.47
N LEU A 92 -9.06 -8.42 -17.19
CA LEU A 92 -9.80 -9.27 -16.26
C LEU A 92 -9.67 -8.77 -14.82
N LYS A 93 -10.80 -8.69 -14.13
CA LYS A 93 -10.87 -8.28 -12.73
C LYS A 93 -11.07 -9.49 -11.84
N ILE A 94 -10.42 -9.49 -10.68
CA ILE A 94 -10.62 -10.53 -9.67
C ILE A 94 -11.99 -10.27 -9.00
N GLY A 95 -12.87 -11.25 -9.01
CA GLY A 95 -14.19 -11.16 -8.38
C GLY A 95 -14.18 -11.19 -6.85
N ARG A 96 -13.04 -11.54 -6.26
CA ARG A 96 -12.87 -11.60 -4.80
C ARG A 96 -12.11 -10.39 -4.27
N SER A 97 -12.47 -9.96 -3.06
CA SER A 97 -11.73 -8.90 -2.37
C SER A 97 -10.34 -9.38 -1.94
N LEU A 98 -9.35 -8.49 -1.91
CA LEU A 98 -8.02 -8.83 -1.41
C LEU A 98 -8.03 -9.24 0.06
N LYS A 99 -9.02 -8.76 0.83
CA LYS A 99 -9.25 -9.18 2.21
C LYS A 99 -9.54 -10.67 2.29
N SER A 100 -10.49 -11.17 1.50
CA SER A 100 -10.85 -12.59 1.50
C SER A 100 -9.69 -13.48 1.02
N VAL A 101 -8.89 -13.01 0.09
CA VAL A 101 -7.69 -13.73 -0.36
C VAL A 101 -6.64 -13.83 0.76
N ALA A 102 -6.44 -12.75 1.49
CA ALA A 102 -5.52 -12.74 2.64
C ALA A 102 -5.99 -13.69 3.75
N GLU A 103 -7.28 -13.66 4.08
CA GLU A 103 -7.89 -14.54 5.07
C GLU A 103 -7.76 -16.02 4.67
N GLU A 104 -8.02 -16.34 3.42
CA GLU A 104 -7.84 -17.71 2.91
C GLU A 104 -6.39 -18.19 3.05
N ARG A 105 -5.43 -17.38 2.67
CA ARG A 105 -4.01 -17.75 2.78
C ARG A 105 -3.57 -17.96 4.22
N ALA A 106 -4.01 -17.08 5.12
CA ALA A 106 -3.76 -17.25 6.55
C ALA A 106 -4.45 -18.51 7.10
N GLY A 107 -5.67 -18.77 6.72
CA GLY A 107 -6.42 -19.95 7.15
C GLY A 107 -5.79 -21.27 6.70
N ARG A 108 -5.25 -21.33 5.49
CA ARG A 108 -4.51 -22.49 5.01
C ARG A 108 -3.21 -22.75 5.78
N HIS A 109 -2.49 -21.68 6.11
CA HIS A 109 -1.26 -21.79 6.89
C HIS A 109 -1.51 -22.16 8.34
N CYS A 110 -2.58 -21.64 8.93
CA CYS A 110 -2.94 -21.82 10.34
C CYS A 110 -4.20 -22.70 10.45
N GLY A 111 -4.16 -23.92 9.97
CA GLY A 111 -5.34 -24.78 9.85
C GLY A 111 -6.06 -25.10 11.17
N ALA A 112 -5.34 -25.07 12.31
CA ALA A 112 -5.93 -25.31 13.63
C ALA A 112 -6.52 -24.02 14.28
N LEU A 113 -6.38 -22.88 13.64
CA LEU A 113 -6.83 -21.59 14.17
C LEU A 113 -8.03 -21.06 13.39
N ARG A 114 -8.99 -20.50 14.13
CA ARG A 114 -10.14 -19.82 13.54
C ARG A 114 -9.81 -18.36 13.28
N ILE A 115 -10.09 -17.88 12.08
CA ILE A 115 -9.97 -16.47 11.74
C ILE A 115 -11.15 -15.71 12.38
N LEU A 116 -10.83 -14.81 13.31
CA LEU A 116 -11.83 -13.95 13.92
C LEU A 116 -12.20 -12.80 13.00
N ASN A 117 -11.19 -12.05 12.58
CA ASN A 117 -11.38 -10.87 11.74
C ASN A 117 -10.06 -10.43 11.12
N SER A 118 -10.13 -9.48 10.20
CA SER A 118 -8.96 -8.90 9.57
C SER A 118 -9.12 -7.39 9.36
N TYR A 119 -8.00 -6.68 9.28
CA TYR A 119 -7.97 -5.25 9.02
C TYR A 119 -6.70 -4.86 8.26
N TRP A 120 -6.73 -3.72 7.61
CA TRP A 120 -5.57 -3.16 6.91
C TRP A 120 -4.70 -2.37 7.88
N PRO A 121 -3.45 -2.76 8.13
CA PRO A 121 -2.55 -2.00 9.01
C PRO A 121 -2.02 -0.71 8.35
N VAL A 122 -1.92 -0.71 7.02
CA VAL A 122 -1.38 0.41 6.24
C VAL A 122 -2.24 0.63 5.01
N HIS A 123 -2.81 1.82 4.90
CA HIS A 123 -3.48 2.28 3.70
C HIS A 123 -2.52 3.14 2.88
N LYS A 124 -2.38 2.82 1.61
CA LYS A 124 -1.65 3.64 0.65
C LYS A 124 -2.65 4.35 -0.24
N HIS A 125 -2.81 5.63 -0.04
CA HIS A 125 -3.56 6.50 -0.95
C HIS A 125 -2.67 6.84 -2.15
N ARG A 126 -2.75 6.04 -3.21
CA ARG A 126 -1.96 6.23 -4.43
C ARG A 126 -2.23 7.56 -5.10
N GLU A 127 -3.47 8.02 -5.06
CA GLU A 127 -3.90 9.32 -5.57
C GLU A 127 -3.17 10.49 -4.89
N MET A 128 -2.78 10.32 -3.64
CA MET A 128 -2.04 11.32 -2.86
C MET A 128 -0.55 11.39 -3.20
N ARG A 129 -0.04 10.45 -4.00
CA ARG A 129 1.37 10.43 -4.44
C ARG A 129 1.64 11.34 -5.63
N GLY A 130 0.62 11.91 -6.22
CA GLY A 130 0.75 12.75 -7.39
C GLY A 130 1.19 12.00 -8.66
N LEU A 131 0.96 10.69 -8.72
CA LEU A 131 1.30 9.85 -9.88
C LEU A 131 0.14 9.65 -10.85
N THR A 132 -1.07 10.03 -10.45
CA THR A 132 -2.24 10.06 -11.33
C THR A 132 -2.12 11.20 -12.33
N SER A 133 -2.96 11.20 -13.37
CA SER A 133 -2.98 12.27 -14.37
C SER A 133 -3.19 13.66 -13.73
N ALA A 134 -4.16 13.76 -12.82
CA ALA A 134 -4.42 14.99 -12.08
C ALA A 134 -3.23 15.42 -11.22
N GLY A 135 -2.60 14.48 -10.52
CA GLY A 135 -1.41 14.74 -9.71
C GLY A 135 -0.21 15.18 -10.54
N ARG A 136 -0.01 14.61 -11.71
CA ARG A 136 1.03 15.04 -12.65
C ARG A 136 0.80 16.46 -13.16
N LYS A 137 -0.44 16.80 -13.50
CA LYS A 137 -0.83 18.16 -13.89
C LYS A 137 -0.60 19.16 -12.76
N SER A 138 -1.01 18.81 -11.56
CA SER A 138 -0.81 19.64 -10.35
C SER A 138 0.68 19.92 -10.08
N ARG A 139 1.56 18.95 -10.38
CA ARG A 139 3.02 19.10 -10.25
C ARG A 139 3.68 19.81 -11.44
N GLY A 140 2.92 20.18 -12.45
CA GLY A 140 3.46 20.83 -13.65
C GLY A 140 4.26 19.90 -14.56
N LEU A 141 3.98 18.60 -14.58
CA LEU A 141 4.70 17.59 -15.35
C LEU A 141 3.95 17.14 -16.62
N GLY A 142 3.16 18.00 -17.22
CA GLY A 142 2.42 17.70 -18.45
C GLY A 142 3.33 17.53 -19.68
N LYS A 143 2.92 16.73 -20.67
CA LYS A 143 3.53 16.72 -21.99
C LYS A 143 3.26 18.07 -22.67
N GLY A 144 4.32 18.77 -23.08
CA GLY A 144 4.21 20.08 -23.71
C GLY A 144 3.91 21.27 -22.79
N HIS A 145 3.67 21.00 -21.50
CA HIS A 145 3.37 22.05 -20.51
C HIS A 145 4.26 21.91 -19.28
N LYS A 146 5.58 21.79 -19.50
CA LYS A 146 6.54 21.79 -18.40
C LYS A 146 6.84 23.24 -18.00
N PHE A 147 6.49 23.59 -16.77
CA PHE A 147 6.86 24.88 -16.22
C PHE A 147 8.36 24.95 -15.94
N HIS A 148 8.98 26.11 -16.09
CA HIS A 148 10.41 26.31 -15.84
C HIS A 148 10.84 25.88 -14.43
N HIS A 149 9.96 26.01 -13.46
CA HIS A 149 10.24 25.62 -12.08
C HIS A 149 10.16 24.09 -11.81
N THR A 150 9.85 23.29 -12.84
CA THR A 150 9.83 21.81 -12.72
C THR A 150 10.85 21.13 -13.63
N ILE A 151 11.68 21.89 -14.32
CA ILE A 151 12.75 21.34 -15.18
C ILE A 151 13.72 20.52 -14.32
N GLY A 152 13.85 19.24 -14.65
CA GLY A 152 14.66 18.29 -13.88
C GLY A 152 13.83 17.35 -12.99
N GLY A 153 12.50 17.36 -13.14
CA GLY A 153 11.60 16.37 -12.55
C GLY A 153 10.76 16.87 -11.37
N SER A 154 11.15 17.94 -10.70
CA SER A 154 10.37 18.53 -9.62
C SER A 154 10.73 19.99 -9.37
N ARG A 155 9.82 20.73 -8.73
CA ARG A 155 10.08 22.10 -8.29
C ARG A 155 11.31 22.20 -7.38
N ARG A 156 11.48 21.26 -6.46
CA ARG A 156 12.64 21.23 -5.55
C ARG A 156 13.96 20.97 -6.30
N ALA A 157 13.96 20.11 -7.29
CA ALA A 157 15.13 19.81 -8.09
C ALA A 157 15.54 21.04 -8.93
N ALA A 158 14.56 21.74 -9.52
CA ALA A 158 14.81 22.99 -10.25
C ALA A 158 15.35 24.09 -9.34
N TRP A 159 14.75 24.28 -8.16
CA TRP A 159 15.22 25.23 -7.17
C TRP A 159 16.66 24.92 -6.75
N ARG A 160 16.96 23.67 -6.41
CA ARG A 160 18.30 23.25 -6.00
C ARG A 160 19.32 23.55 -7.08
N ARG A 161 19.02 23.25 -8.34
CA ARG A 161 19.92 23.49 -9.47
C ARG A 161 20.22 24.97 -9.65
N ARG A 162 19.24 25.84 -9.46
CA ARG A 162 19.40 27.29 -9.60
C ARG A 162 20.14 27.94 -8.43
N ASN A 163 19.98 27.40 -7.22
CA ASN A 163 20.43 28.01 -5.98
C ASN A 163 21.65 27.30 -5.35
N THR A 164 22.12 26.22 -5.94
CA THR A 164 23.31 25.52 -5.45
C THR A 164 24.49 25.79 -6.36
N LEU A 165 25.56 26.36 -5.80
CA LEU A 165 26.83 26.52 -6.50
C LEU A 165 27.55 25.18 -6.53
N GLN A 166 27.93 24.74 -7.72
CA GLN A 166 28.77 23.55 -7.89
C GLN A 166 30.21 23.98 -7.95
N LEU A 167 30.99 23.67 -6.90
CA LEU A 167 32.41 24.06 -6.80
C LEU A 167 33.30 23.20 -7.68
N HIS A 168 32.96 21.96 -7.92
CA HIS A 168 33.71 21.05 -8.79
C HIS A 168 32.91 20.77 -10.07
N ARG A 169 33.51 21.06 -11.20
CA ARG A 169 32.93 20.84 -12.53
C ARG A 169 32.98 19.37 -12.94
N TYR A 170 34.01 18.67 -12.50
CA TYR A 170 34.22 17.24 -12.72
C TYR A 170 34.58 16.56 -11.39
N ARG A 171 34.18 15.29 -11.24
CA ARG A 171 34.58 14.44 -10.13
C ARG A 171 35.86 13.71 -10.45
#